data_22e7ddb34574ebf79358ccd93386db09
#
_entry.id   22e7ddb34574ebf79358ccd93386db09
#
_cell.length_a   1.000
_cell.length_b   1.000
_cell.length_c   1.000
_cell.angle_alpha   90.00
_cell.angle_beta   90.00
_cell.angle_gamma   90.00
#
_symmetry.space_group_name_H-M   'P 1'
#
loop_
_entity.id
_entity.type
_entity.pdbx_description
1 polymer ?
#
loop_
_entity_poly.entity_id
_entity_poly.type
_entity_poly.pdbx_seq_one_letter_code
_entity_poly.pdbx_strand_id
1 'polypeptide(L)'
;VFSVTHFDEIPDNFLPDSPEGNEYYRAFEKSSIEQFKLGYLEIKRDGLVVSRTSYFVMKFYLNTMIESVFLKKLIGGAYLRVAFVGHPSSDFGYIQGDSSADALAILNKELFKLSSLICYKGFDEGLNLSGFTKVPGEPVPVLNVDENYWCNLKHKIRTDLKRKLKAAEGLRFQETDGLPDAYVSRVFELYKAVYAAADHRFEFLNVEYFRQTSSISKYLLYFEGEELIGFAQLLSGNGKLFVKYVGMDYTKSKQYKLYYALMIQSVNVAIRDKFKKIDFGITTYAFKKHLGSKLYCTYNFYAHKNSFVHWILSGFAFLFKPSESTLR
;
A
#
# COMPACT_ATOMS: atom_id res chain seq x y z
N VAL A 1 29.12 -13.12 -15.96
CA VAL A 1 28.17 -12.56 -16.95
C VAL A 1 26.78 -12.41 -16.32
N PHE A 2 26.14 -11.26 -16.54
CA PHE A 2 24.77 -11.06 -16.08
C PHE A 2 23.76 -11.53 -17.13
N SER A 3 22.67 -12.16 -16.67
CA SER A 3 21.49 -12.45 -17.46
C SER A 3 20.22 -12.06 -16.71
N VAL A 4 19.15 -11.76 -17.44
CA VAL A 4 17.86 -11.34 -16.86
C VAL A 4 16.77 -12.23 -17.40
N THR A 5 15.92 -12.70 -16.50
CA THR A 5 14.70 -13.45 -16.83
C THR A 5 13.49 -12.59 -16.47
N HIS A 6 12.54 -12.50 -17.39
CA HIS A 6 11.24 -11.85 -17.21
C HIS A 6 10.16 -12.88 -17.01
N PHE A 7 9.23 -12.59 -16.08
CA PHE A 7 8.04 -13.40 -15.87
C PHE A 7 6.81 -12.48 -15.90
N ASP A 8 5.75 -12.93 -16.56
CA ASP A 8 4.47 -12.22 -16.62
C ASP A 8 3.55 -12.57 -15.44
N GLU A 9 3.81 -13.70 -14.76
CA GLU A 9 3.15 -14.14 -13.53
C GLU A 9 4.19 -14.40 -12.45
N ILE A 10 3.80 -14.23 -11.17
CA ILE A 10 4.74 -14.41 -10.08
C ILE A 10 5.21 -15.87 -9.95
N PRO A 11 6.53 -16.14 -10.03
CA PRO A 11 7.05 -17.48 -9.82
C PRO A 11 6.86 -17.96 -8.37
N ASP A 12 6.92 -19.28 -8.16
CA ASP A 12 6.92 -19.85 -6.81
C ASP A 12 8.13 -19.37 -6.01
N ASN A 13 7.90 -19.04 -4.73
CA ASN A 13 8.95 -18.59 -3.79
C ASN A 13 9.78 -17.40 -4.34
N PHE A 14 9.12 -16.51 -5.10
CA PHE A 14 9.78 -15.34 -5.67
C PHE A 14 10.00 -14.24 -4.62
N LEU A 15 9.01 -14.03 -3.73
CA LEU A 15 9.08 -13.06 -2.64
C LEU A 15 9.25 -13.77 -1.28
N PRO A 16 9.85 -13.07 -0.28
CA PRO A 16 9.92 -13.60 1.07
C PRO A 16 8.55 -13.68 1.73
N ASP A 17 8.46 -14.44 2.82
CA ASP A 17 7.31 -14.44 3.69
C ASP A 17 7.06 -13.03 4.26
N SER A 18 5.92 -12.48 3.93
CA SER A 18 5.47 -11.15 4.35
C SER A 18 3.95 -11.05 4.18
N PRO A 19 3.27 -10.06 4.80
CA PRO A 19 1.85 -9.83 4.57
C PRO A 19 1.48 -9.67 3.08
N GLU A 20 2.36 -9.06 2.31
CA GLU A 20 2.25 -8.91 0.85
C GLU A 20 3.29 -9.81 0.15
N GLY A 21 3.31 -11.10 0.48
CA GLY A 21 4.18 -12.09 -0.14
C GLY A 21 3.59 -12.69 -1.42
N ASN A 22 4.14 -13.85 -1.84
CA ASN A 22 3.76 -14.53 -3.09
C ASN A 22 2.25 -14.76 -3.23
N GLU A 23 1.58 -15.21 -2.17
CA GLU A 23 0.14 -15.49 -2.21
C GLU A 23 -0.68 -14.22 -2.47
N TYR A 24 -0.27 -13.09 -1.87
CA TYR A 24 -0.92 -11.80 -2.11
C TYR A 24 -0.77 -11.35 -3.55
N TYR A 25 0.42 -11.46 -4.13
CA TYR A 25 0.67 -11.08 -5.52
C TYR A 25 -0.15 -11.96 -6.49
N ARG A 26 -0.22 -13.28 -6.26
CA ARG A 26 -1.07 -14.18 -7.05
C ARG A 26 -2.55 -13.81 -6.98
N ALA A 27 -3.03 -13.51 -5.79
CA ALA A 27 -4.42 -13.09 -5.61
C ALA A 27 -4.71 -11.76 -6.33
N PHE A 28 -3.75 -10.83 -6.29
CA PHE A 28 -3.86 -9.56 -7.01
C PHE A 28 -3.85 -9.76 -8.53
N GLU A 29 -2.97 -10.60 -9.08
CA GLU A 29 -2.95 -10.95 -10.51
C GLU A 29 -4.28 -11.54 -10.97
N LYS A 30 -4.80 -12.53 -10.23
CA LYS A 30 -6.10 -13.16 -10.52
C LYS A 30 -7.26 -12.17 -10.46
N SER A 31 -7.12 -11.09 -9.73
CA SER A 31 -8.13 -10.02 -9.65
C SER A 31 -8.24 -9.21 -10.94
N SER A 32 -7.27 -9.33 -11.86
CA SER A 32 -7.29 -8.71 -13.20
C SER A 32 -7.62 -7.21 -13.18
N ILE A 33 -6.91 -6.47 -12.33
CA ILE A 33 -7.09 -5.01 -12.23
C ILE A 33 -6.43 -4.36 -13.45
N GLU A 34 -7.23 -3.94 -14.42
CA GLU A 34 -6.81 -3.45 -15.75
C GLU A 34 -5.85 -2.26 -15.71
N GLN A 35 -5.86 -1.51 -14.62
CA GLN A 35 -5.05 -0.30 -14.45
C GLN A 35 -3.55 -0.59 -14.47
N PHE A 36 -3.13 -1.82 -14.10
CA PHE A 36 -1.74 -2.20 -13.92
C PHE A 36 -1.36 -3.44 -14.73
N LYS A 37 -0.22 -3.36 -15.40
CA LYS A 37 0.42 -4.55 -15.99
C LYS A 37 1.59 -4.93 -15.08
N LEU A 38 1.42 -6.00 -14.30
CA LEU A 38 2.46 -6.56 -13.45
C LEU A 38 3.51 -7.32 -14.26
N GLY A 39 4.70 -7.46 -13.69
CA GLY A 39 5.75 -8.32 -14.19
C GLY A 39 6.86 -8.46 -13.16
N TYR A 40 7.76 -9.43 -13.39
CA TYR A 40 8.80 -9.81 -12.44
C TYR A 40 10.12 -9.95 -13.16
N LEU A 41 11.19 -9.57 -12.48
CA LEU A 41 12.56 -9.61 -12.99
C LEU A 41 13.44 -10.42 -12.02
N GLU A 42 14.17 -11.37 -12.57
CA GLU A 42 15.21 -12.10 -11.89
C GLU A 42 16.54 -11.85 -12.60
N ILE A 43 17.51 -11.35 -11.85
CA ILE A 43 18.86 -11.08 -12.33
C ILE A 43 19.75 -12.20 -11.83
N LYS A 44 20.50 -12.81 -12.76
CA LYS A 44 21.50 -13.82 -12.47
C LYS A 44 22.90 -13.28 -12.79
N ARG A 45 23.87 -13.62 -11.95
CA ARG A 45 25.29 -13.44 -12.20
C ARG A 45 25.94 -14.82 -12.26
N ASP A 46 26.56 -15.14 -13.39
CA ASP A 46 27.20 -16.44 -13.65
C ASP A 46 26.29 -17.64 -13.33
N GLY A 47 25.02 -17.53 -13.72
CA GLY A 47 24.00 -18.56 -13.54
C GLY A 47 23.30 -18.56 -12.16
N LEU A 48 23.83 -17.84 -11.16
CA LEU A 48 23.25 -17.75 -9.82
C LEU A 48 22.32 -16.54 -9.71
N VAL A 49 21.13 -16.73 -9.13
CA VAL A 49 20.20 -15.65 -8.84
C VAL A 49 20.79 -14.72 -7.81
N VAL A 50 20.96 -13.46 -8.17
CA VAL A 50 21.53 -12.42 -7.30
C VAL A 50 20.49 -11.37 -6.89
N SER A 51 19.48 -11.11 -7.73
CA SER A 51 18.46 -10.12 -7.41
C SER A 51 17.10 -10.48 -8.02
N ARG A 52 16.02 -10.16 -7.31
CA ARG A 52 14.64 -10.30 -7.76
C ARG A 52 13.83 -9.06 -7.39
N THR A 53 12.94 -8.65 -8.27
CA THR A 53 11.99 -7.57 -7.99
C THR A 53 10.73 -7.70 -8.83
N SER A 54 9.62 -7.18 -8.31
CA SER A 54 8.41 -6.95 -9.08
C SER A 54 8.42 -5.56 -9.69
N TYR A 55 7.71 -5.39 -10.77
CA TYR A 55 7.40 -4.09 -11.35
C TYR A 55 5.97 -4.07 -11.87
N PHE A 56 5.44 -2.88 -12.06
CA PHE A 56 4.20 -2.70 -12.79
C PHE A 56 4.30 -1.53 -13.76
N VAL A 57 3.57 -1.62 -14.85
CA VAL A 57 3.47 -0.55 -15.85
C VAL A 57 2.06 -0.01 -15.83
N MET A 58 1.93 1.31 -15.76
CA MET A 58 0.64 1.98 -15.81
C MET A 58 0.68 3.26 -16.64
N LYS A 59 -0.49 3.74 -17.04
CA LYS A 59 -0.69 5.10 -17.58
C LYS A 59 -0.88 6.05 -16.42
N PHE A 60 0.06 6.95 -16.23
CA PHE A 60 -0.01 7.98 -15.21
C PHE A 60 -0.54 9.28 -15.82
N TYR A 61 -1.78 9.64 -15.50
CA TYR A 61 -2.44 10.81 -16.06
C TYR A 61 -1.93 12.08 -15.39
N LEU A 62 -1.41 13.02 -16.19
CA LEU A 62 -0.80 14.26 -15.69
C LEU A 62 -1.81 15.18 -14.98
N ASN A 63 -3.08 15.10 -15.32
CA ASN A 63 -4.14 15.86 -14.66
C ASN A 63 -4.38 15.45 -13.20
N THR A 64 -3.89 14.28 -12.76
CA THR A 64 -3.97 13.85 -11.35
C THR A 64 -3.01 14.61 -10.44
N MET A 65 -1.97 15.21 -10.98
CA MET A 65 -0.94 15.96 -10.25
C MET A 65 -1.22 17.46 -10.13
N ILE A 66 -2.24 17.96 -10.80
CA ILE A 66 -2.50 19.40 -10.94
C ILE A 66 -3.76 19.73 -10.17
N GLU A 67 -3.70 20.72 -9.28
CA GLU A 67 -4.89 21.17 -8.54
C GLU A 67 -5.74 22.13 -9.36
N SER A 68 -5.12 22.94 -10.23
CA SER A 68 -5.81 23.94 -11.05
C SER A 68 -6.78 23.33 -12.06
N VAL A 69 -8.07 23.64 -11.94
CA VAL A 69 -9.14 23.18 -12.84
C VAL A 69 -8.88 23.60 -14.30
N PHE A 70 -8.32 24.80 -14.50
CA PHE A 70 -7.99 25.33 -15.83
C PHE A 70 -6.87 24.50 -16.48
N LEU A 71 -5.79 24.23 -15.75
CA LEU A 71 -4.68 23.42 -16.25
C LEU A 71 -5.08 21.96 -16.45
N LYS A 72 -5.96 21.38 -15.62
CA LYS A 72 -6.56 20.06 -15.84
C LYS A 72 -7.27 19.96 -17.19
N LYS A 73 -8.04 20.99 -17.56
CA LYS A 73 -8.71 21.04 -18.86
C LYS A 73 -7.74 21.18 -20.03
N LEU A 74 -6.69 21.97 -19.88
CA LEU A 74 -5.69 22.20 -20.94
C LEU A 74 -4.87 20.91 -21.21
N ILE A 75 -4.47 20.20 -20.17
CA ILE A 75 -3.69 18.96 -20.28
C ILE A 75 -4.56 17.78 -20.73
N GLY A 76 -5.86 17.85 -20.48
CA GLY A 76 -6.82 16.83 -20.91
C GLY A 76 -6.48 15.43 -20.43
N GLY A 77 -6.52 14.46 -21.33
CA GLY A 77 -6.20 13.05 -21.10
C GLY A 77 -4.73 12.68 -21.31
N ALA A 78 -3.82 13.67 -21.32
CA ALA A 78 -2.38 13.39 -21.48
C ALA A 78 -1.87 12.51 -20.33
N TYR A 79 -1.14 11.47 -20.68
CA TYR A 79 -0.55 10.54 -19.72
C TYR A 79 0.90 10.23 -20.07
N LEU A 80 1.65 9.84 -19.03
CA LEU A 80 2.95 9.22 -19.16
C LEU A 80 2.81 7.72 -18.89
N ARG A 81 3.44 6.91 -19.72
CA ARG A 81 3.63 5.51 -19.39
C ARG A 81 4.79 5.42 -18.40
N VAL A 82 4.58 4.83 -17.25
CA VAL A 82 5.58 4.71 -16.19
C VAL A 82 5.74 3.25 -15.80
N ALA A 83 6.97 2.79 -15.68
CA ALA A 83 7.31 1.53 -15.07
C ALA A 83 7.74 1.78 -13.62
N PHE A 84 6.99 1.22 -12.67
CA PHE A 84 7.28 1.32 -11.25
C PHE A 84 7.93 0.03 -10.76
N VAL A 85 8.98 0.15 -9.97
CA VAL A 85 9.55 -0.95 -9.19
C VAL A 85 8.77 -1.09 -7.89
N GLY A 86 8.26 -2.28 -7.63
CA GLY A 86 7.39 -2.59 -6.50
C GLY A 86 6.02 -3.10 -6.94
N HIS A 87 5.05 -3.01 -6.05
CA HIS A 87 3.66 -3.42 -6.28
C HIS A 87 2.71 -2.21 -6.23
N PRO A 88 1.66 -2.15 -7.05
CA PRO A 88 0.77 -0.98 -7.09
C PRO A 88 0.13 -0.66 -5.75
N SER A 89 -0.27 -1.68 -5.00
CA SER A 89 -0.95 -1.50 -3.72
C SER A 89 -0.02 -1.54 -2.49
N SER A 90 1.30 -1.68 -2.67
CA SER A 90 2.26 -1.69 -1.55
C SER A 90 2.81 -0.30 -1.27
N ASP A 91 2.96 0.01 0.02
CA ASP A 91 3.57 1.26 0.48
C ASP A 91 5.10 1.19 0.51
N PHE A 92 5.66 -0.03 0.60
CA PHE A 92 7.10 -0.28 0.55
C PHE A 92 7.52 -0.92 -0.76
N GLY A 93 8.56 -0.34 -1.40
CA GLY A 93 9.26 -0.96 -2.50
C GLY A 93 10.23 -2.04 -1.99
N TYR A 94 10.48 -3.05 -2.83
CA TYR A 94 11.31 -4.18 -2.45
C TYR A 94 12.17 -4.69 -3.61
N ILE A 95 13.44 -4.91 -3.32
CA ILE A 95 14.38 -5.66 -4.16
C ILE A 95 14.99 -6.74 -3.27
N GLN A 96 14.81 -7.99 -3.64
CA GLN A 96 15.44 -9.11 -2.93
C GLN A 96 16.87 -9.31 -3.44
N GLY A 97 17.82 -9.43 -2.51
CA GLY A 97 19.20 -9.74 -2.82
C GLY A 97 20.05 -8.52 -3.15
N ASP A 98 20.88 -8.61 -4.21
CA ASP A 98 21.86 -7.60 -4.57
C ASP A 98 21.22 -6.32 -5.12
N SER A 99 21.45 -5.22 -4.45
CA SER A 99 21.11 -3.85 -4.87
C SER A 99 22.36 -3.01 -5.16
N SER A 100 23.45 -3.64 -5.54
CA SER A 100 24.66 -2.95 -5.98
C SER A 100 24.41 -2.10 -7.23
N ALA A 101 25.30 -1.14 -7.48
CA ALA A 101 25.20 -0.26 -8.64
C ALA A 101 25.11 -1.05 -9.97
N ASP A 102 25.84 -2.16 -10.09
CA ASP A 102 25.82 -3.01 -11.28
C ASP A 102 24.49 -3.72 -11.47
N ALA A 103 23.94 -4.32 -10.41
CA ALA A 103 22.64 -4.98 -10.44
C ALA A 103 21.52 -3.98 -10.77
N LEU A 104 21.55 -2.80 -10.14
CA LEU A 104 20.58 -1.73 -10.40
C LEU A 104 20.70 -1.16 -11.81
N ALA A 105 21.93 -1.04 -12.37
CA ALA A 105 22.11 -0.59 -13.75
C ALA A 105 21.49 -1.57 -14.76
N ILE A 106 21.60 -2.87 -14.51
CA ILE A 106 20.96 -3.90 -15.33
C ILE A 106 19.45 -3.84 -15.22
N LEU A 107 18.93 -3.75 -13.98
CA LEU A 107 17.51 -3.59 -13.73
C LEU A 107 16.94 -2.37 -14.46
N ASN A 108 17.60 -1.22 -14.36
CA ASN A 108 17.20 0.01 -15.02
C ASN A 108 17.19 -0.13 -16.55
N LYS A 109 18.18 -0.81 -17.11
CA LYS A 109 18.25 -1.09 -18.55
C LYS A 109 17.03 -1.89 -19.02
N GLU A 110 16.62 -2.90 -18.27
CA GLU A 110 15.42 -3.70 -18.60
C GLU A 110 14.13 -2.89 -18.45
N LEU A 111 13.99 -2.12 -17.38
CA LEU A 111 12.82 -1.27 -17.15
C LEU A 111 12.70 -0.17 -18.22
N PHE A 112 13.81 0.41 -18.71
CA PHE A 112 13.79 1.38 -19.80
C PHE A 112 13.44 0.79 -21.18
N LYS A 113 13.37 -0.52 -21.34
CA LYS A 113 12.74 -1.16 -22.51
C LYS A 113 11.22 -1.12 -22.42
N LEU A 114 10.67 -1.10 -21.21
CA LEU A 114 9.22 -1.12 -20.95
C LEU A 114 8.61 0.30 -20.99
N SER A 115 9.37 1.30 -20.49
CA SER A 115 8.90 2.68 -20.41
C SER A 115 10.08 3.67 -20.48
N SER A 116 9.81 4.88 -21.00
CA SER A 116 10.79 5.97 -20.96
C SER A 116 10.95 6.62 -19.58
N LEU A 117 9.97 6.43 -18.70
CA LEU A 117 9.99 6.92 -17.32
C LEU A 117 9.90 5.72 -16.38
N ILE A 118 10.86 5.62 -15.46
CA ILE A 118 10.88 4.60 -14.42
C ILE A 118 10.82 5.26 -13.05
N CYS A 119 10.18 4.58 -12.09
CA CYS A 119 10.01 5.03 -10.73
C CYS A 119 10.22 3.87 -9.75
N TYR A 120 11.05 4.06 -8.75
CA TYR A 120 11.17 3.21 -7.58
C TYR A 120 10.31 3.81 -6.49
N LYS A 121 9.21 3.15 -6.12
CA LYS A 121 8.22 3.67 -5.17
C LYS A 121 8.43 3.08 -3.79
N GLY A 122 8.48 3.94 -2.76
CA GLY A 122 8.41 3.49 -1.38
C GLY A 122 9.68 2.83 -0.82
N PHE A 123 10.85 3.17 -1.32
CA PHE A 123 12.12 2.63 -0.84
C PHE A 123 12.66 3.38 0.36
N ASP A 124 13.54 2.74 1.12
CA ASP A 124 14.25 3.37 2.22
C ASP A 124 15.38 4.32 1.72
N GLU A 125 15.96 5.04 2.66
CA GLU A 125 17.02 6.01 2.36
C GLU A 125 18.32 5.39 1.82
N GLY A 126 18.55 4.11 2.12
CA GLY A 126 19.77 3.38 1.76
C GLY A 126 19.87 3.01 0.29
N LEU A 127 18.75 3.04 -0.45
CA LEU A 127 18.80 2.78 -1.89
C LEU A 127 19.55 3.90 -2.62
N ASN A 128 20.64 3.54 -3.32
CA ASN A 128 21.46 4.48 -4.07
C ASN A 128 21.29 4.24 -5.57
N LEU A 129 20.62 5.17 -6.26
CA LEU A 129 20.34 5.14 -7.68
C LEU A 129 21.03 6.34 -8.36
N SER A 130 22.18 6.07 -9.01
CA SER A 130 22.88 7.11 -9.77
C SER A 130 22.02 7.60 -10.94
N GLY A 131 21.94 8.92 -11.12
CA GLY A 131 21.18 9.56 -12.20
C GLY A 131 19.66 9.60 -11.98
N PHE A 132 19.19 9.28 -10.78
CA PHE A 132 17.78 9.40 -10.40
C PHE A 132 17.54 10.63 -9.53
N THR A 133 16.36 11.22 -9.67
CA THR A 133 15.88 12.23 -8.74
C THR A 133 15.19 11.57 -7.57
N LYS A 134 15.68 11.81 -6.35
CA LYS A 134 15.12 11.33 -5.09
C LYS A 134 14.12 12.35 -4.56
N VAL A 135 12.93 11.89 -4.20
CA VAL A 135 11.89 12.70 -3.53
C VAL A 135 11.35 11.96 -2.31
N PRO A 136 10.96 12.67 -1.23
CA PRO A 136 10.26 12.03 -0.13
C PRO A 136 8.98 11.35 -0.62
N GLY A 137 8.74 10.13 -0.15
CA GLY A 137 7.47 9.44 -0.28
C GLY A 137 6.57 9.68 0.92
N GLU A 138 5.37 9.13 0.92
CA GLU A 138 4.50 9.15 2.08
C GLU A 138 5.05 8.24 3.17
N PRO A 139 5.23 8.73 4.41
CA PRO A 139 5.74 7.91 5.49
C PRO A 139 4.72 6.85 5.90
N VAL A 140 5.19 5.68 6.26
CA VAL A 140 4.34 4.55 6.67
C VAL A 140 4.25 4.49 8.20
N PRO A 141 3.05 4.59 8.80
CA PRO A 141 2.85 4.49 10.24
C PRO A 141 2.85 3.02 10.69
N VAL A 142 3.89 2.63 11.40
CA VAL A 142 4.04 1.28 11.95
C VAL A 142 4.02 1.35 13.48
N LEU A 143 3.23 0.48 14.10
CA LEU A 143 3.11 0.33 15.55
C LEU A 143 3.83 -0.95 15.99
N ASN A 144 4.75 -0.83 16.95
CA ASN A 144 5.25 -1.99 17.67
C ASN A 144 4.24 -2.35 18.78
N VAL A 145 3.85 -3.61 18.86
CA VAL A 145 2.90 -4.10 19.87
C VAL A 145 3.46 -5.28 20.62
N ASP A 146 3.05 -5.38 21.87
CA ASP A 146 3.28 -6.51 22.76
C ASP A 146 2.07 -6.68 23.70
N GLU A 147 2.11 -7.66 24.56
CA GLU A 147 1.06 -7.93 25.55
C GLU A 147 0.80 -6.77 26.52
N ASN A 148 1.81 -5.92 26.74
CA ASN A 148 1.74 -4.78 27.66
C ASN A 148 1.27 -3.49 26.97
N TYR A 149 0.95 -3.52 25.67
CA TYR A 149 0.60 -2.31 24.90
C TYR A 149 -0.42 -1.42 25.62
N TRP A 150 -1.55 -1.99 26.08
CA TRP A 150 -2.58 -1.23 26.77
C TRP A 150 -2.11 -0.62 28.09
N CYS A 151 -1.25 -1.35 28.83
CA CYS A 151 -0.69 -0.87 30.10
C CYS A 151 0.29 0.28 29.88
N ASN A 152 1.08 0.23 28.81
CA ASN A 152 2.10 1.20 28.48
C ASN A 152 1.56 2.52 27.94
N LEU A 153 0.28 2.56 27.51
CA LEU A 153 -0.37 3.78 27.06
C LEU A 153 -0.58 4.77 28.22
N LYS A 154 -0.32 6.07 27.96
CA LYS A 154 -0.70 7.13 28.89
C LYS A 154 -2.20 7.05 29.19
N HIS A 155 -2.59 7.26 30.47
CA HIS A 155 -3.98 7.13 30.94
C HIS A 155 -4.98 7.87 30.04
N LYS A 156 -4.70 9.13 29.65
CA LYS A 156 -5.56 9.92 28.77
C LYS A 156 -5.79 9.26 27.41
N ILE A 157 -4.75 8.71 26.79
CA ILE A 157 -4.84 8.03 25.50
C ILE A 157 -5.66 6.75 25.65
N ARG A 158 -5.34 5.93 26.64
CA ARG A 158 -6.06 4.67 26.90
C ARG A 158 -7.55 4.91 27.15
N THR A 159 -7.90 5.93 27.92
CA THR A 159 -9.30 6.30 28.18
C THR A 159 -10.01 6.77 26.91
N ASP A 160 -9.36 7.57 26.07
CA ASP A 160 -9.94 8.03 24.81
C ASP A 160 -10.18 6.89 23.83
N LEU A 161 -9.19 5.97 23.67
CA LEU A 161 -9.33 4.79 22.81
C LEU A 161 -10.46 3.87 23.29
N LYS A 162 -10.55 3.61 24.60
CA LYS A 162 -11.67 2.83 25.18
C LYS A 162 -13.01 3.48 24.92
N ARG A 163 -13.12 4.80 25.06
CA ARG A 163 -14.34 5.54 24.75
C ARG A 163 -14.75 5.43 23.28
N LYS A 164 -13.75 5.49 22.34
CA LYS A 164 -14.00 5.31 20.91
C LYS A 164 -14.49 3.90 20.60
N LEU A 165 -13.89 2.90 21.22
CA LEU A 165 -14.33 1.51 21.03
C LEU A 165 -15.73 1.28 21.61
N LYS A 166 -16.02 1.87 22.78
CA LYS A 166 -17.34 1.80 23.43
C LYS A 166 -18.46 2.35 22.55
N ALA A 167 -18.19 3.33 21.68
CA ALA A 167 -19.20 3.86 20.77
C ALA A 167 -19.74 2.80 19.78
N ALA A 168 -19.01 1.72 19.55
CA ALA A 168 -19.39 0.60 18.68
C ALA A 168 -19.95 -0.62 19.45
N GLU A 169 -20.09 -0.56 20.78
CA GLU A 169 -20.56 -1.72 21.59
C GLU A 169 -21.97 -2.19 21.24
N GLY A 170 -22.82 -1.30 20.71
CA GLY A 170 -24.16 -1.66 20.23
C GLY A 170 -24.19 -2.38 18.87
N LEU A 171 -23.05 -2.53 18.22
CA LEU A 171 -22.91 -3.22 16.95
C LEU A 171 -22.48 -4.67 17.15
N ARG A 172 -22.95 -5.56 16.28
CA ARG A 172 -22.41 -6.92 16.21
C ARG A 172 -21.04 -6.87 15.56
N PHE A 173 -20.03 -7.32 16.28
CA PHE A 173 -18.66 -7.47 15.80
C PHE A 173 -18.39 -8.93 15.44
N GLN A 174 -17.78 -9.16 14.29
CA GLN A 174 -17.39 -10.49 13.82
C GLN A 174 -16.00 -10.44 13.24
N GLU A 175 -15.18 -11.40 13.63
CA GLU A 175 -13.88 -11.67 13.04
C GLU A 175 -13.98 -12.96 12.22
N THR A 176 -13.44 -12.95 10.99
CA THR A 176 -13.47 -14.12 10.10
C THR A 176 -12.12 -14.34 9.46
N ASP A 177 -11.71 -15.61 9.37
CA ASP A 177 -10.62 -16.03 8.50
C ASP A 177 -11.21 -16.19 7.09
N GLY A 178 -10.89 -15.25 6.21
CA GLY A 178 -11.52 -15.09 4.91
C GLY A 178 -12.79 -14.24 4.95
N LEU A 179 -13.23 -13.82 3.78
CA LEU A 179 -14.46 -13.07 3.56
C LEU A 179 -15.56 -13.99 3.03
N PRO A 180 -16.65 -14.21 3.78
CA PRO A 180 -17.78 -14.98 3.28
C PRO A 180 -18.34 -14.36 1.99
N ASP A 181 -18.66 -15.20 1.00
CA ASP A 181 -19.14 -14.75 -0.32
C ASP A 181 -20.33 -13.81 -0.26
N ALA A 182 -21.23 -14.03 0.72
CA ALA A 182 -22.38 -13.18 0.95
C ALA A 182 -22.03 -11.70 1.22
N TYR A 183 -20.83 -11.42 1.72
CA TYR A 183 -20.41 -10.07 2.06
C TYR A 183 -19.48 -9.42 1.03
N VAL A 184 -18.98 -10.15 0.03
CA VAL A 184 -18.00 -9.63 -0.96
C VAL A 184 -18.50 -8.36 -1.65
N SER A 185 -19.73 -8.38 -2.16
CA SER A 185 -20.31 -7.22 -2.84
C SER A 185 -20.46 -6.02 -1.90
N ARG A 186 -20.91 -6.25 -0.65
CA ARG A 186 -21.08 -5.18 0.34
C ARG A 186 -19.74 -4.60 0.79
N VAL A 187 -18.72 -5.43 1.00
CA VAL A 187 -17.35 -4.99 1.30
C VAL A 187 -16.82 -4.11 0.18
N PHE A 188 -17.02 -4.49 -1.08
CA PHE A 188 -16.62 -3.66 -2.21
C PHE A 188 -17.36 -2.32 -2.26
N GLU A 189 -18.65 -2.25 -1.94
CA GLU A 189 -19.39 -0.99 -1.84
C GLU A 189 -18.83 -0.07 -0.74
N LEU A 190 -18.56 -0.64 0.45
CA LEU A 190 -17.97 0.11 1.56
C LEU A 190 -16.55 0.61 1.22
N TYR A 191 -15.76 -0.19 0.51
CA TYR A 191 -14.46 0.23 -0.04
C TYR A 191 -14.62 1.40 -1.02
N LYS A 192 -15.56 1.30 -1.98
CA LYS A 192 -15.83 2.39 -2.93
C LYS A 192 -16.20 3.70 -2.24
N ALA A 193 -16.97 3.63 -1.16
CA ALA A 193 -17.34 4.81 -0.38
C ALA A 193 -16.11 5.52 0.20
N VAL A 194 -15.16 4.75 0.77
CA VAL A 194 -13.89 5.30 1.28
C VAL A 194 -13.01 5.82 0.15
N TYR A 195 -12.89 5.07 -0.94
CA TYR A 195 -12.13 5.50 -2.11
C TYR A 195 -12.67 6.80 -2.71
N ALA A 196 -14.00 6.94 -2.80
CA ALA A 196 -14.64 8.16 -3.32
C ALA A 196 -14.40 9.39 -2.42
N ALA A 197 -14.25 9.18 -1.11
CA ALA A 197 -13.98 10.24 -0.13
C ALA A 197 -12.49 10.58 0.02
N ALA A 198 -11.59 9.75 -0.54
CA ALA A 198 -10.15 9.97 -0.42
C ALA A 198 -9.66 11.12 -1.31
N ASP A 199 -8.78 11.97 -0.78
CA ASP A 199 -8.12 13.06 -1.52
C ASP A 199 -7.12 12.51 -2.54
N HIS A 200 -6.41 11.44 -2.18
CA HIS A 200 -5.43 10.76 -3.03
C HIS A 200 -5.95 9.38 -3.43
N ARG A 201 -5.99 9.13 -4.73
CA ARG A 201 -6.51 7.89 -5.32
C ARG A 201 -5.47 7.33 -6.26
N PHE A 202 -4.88 6.20 -5.91
CA PHE A 202 -3.87 5.57 -6.75
C PHE A 202 -4.42 4.31 -7.43
N GLU A 203 -4.73 3.27 -6.67
CA GLU A 203 -5.34 2.05 -7.19
C GLU A 203 -6.86 2.02 -6.96
N PHE A 204 -7.61 1.66 -7.98
CA PHE A 204 -9.02 1.33 -7.84
C PHE A 204 -9.21 -0.17 -7.96
N LEU A 205 -9.55 -0.81 -6.85
CA LEU A 205 -9.80 -2.24 -6.80
C LEU A 205 -11.17 -2.57 -7.42
N ASN A 206 -11.30 -3.82 -7.85
CA ASN A 206 -12.57 -4.39 -8.27
C ASN A 206 -13.12 -5.37 -7.22
N VAL A 207 -14.33 -5.87 -7.43
CA VAL A 207 -14.96 -6.84 -6.52
C VAL A 207 -14.17 -8.15 -6.45
N GLU A 208 -13.53 -8.53 -7.56
CA GLU A 208 -12.75 -9.77 -7.66
C GLU A 208 -11.52 -9.74 -6.76
N TYR A 209 -10.91 -8.59 -6.52
CA TYR A 209 -9.83 -8.44 -5.56
C TYR A 209 -10.22 -8.99 -4.18
N PHE A 210 -11.39 -8.60 -3.66
CA PHE A 210 -11.84 -9.07 -2.34
C PHE A 210 -12.16 -10.56 -2.33
N ARG A 211 -12.59 -11.13 -3.45
CA ARG A 211 -12.81 -12.57 -3.61
C ARG A 211 -11.48 -13.33 -3.63
N GLN A 212 -10.54 -12.90 -4.45
CA GLN A 212 -9.26 -13.58 -4.62
C GLN A 212 -8.35 -13.47 -3.40
N THR A 213 -8.40 -12.36 -2.66
CA THR A 213 -7.63 -12.18 -1.43
C THR A 213 -8.31 -12.74 -0.19
N SER A 214 -9.53 -13.28 -0.30
CA SER A 214 -10.32 -13.76 0.84
C SER A 214 -9.55 -14.80 1.67
N SER A 215 -9.06 -15.87 1.05
CA SER A 215 -8.42 -16.99 1.74
C SER A 215 -7.10 -16.66 2.45
N ILE A 216 -6.47 -15.54 2.10
CA ILE A 216 -5.21 -15.08 2.67
C ILE A 216 -5.38 -13.88 3.62
N SER A 217 -6.62 -13.49 3.86
CA SER A 217 -6.98 -12.32 4.67
C SER A 217 -7.83 -12.70 5.87
N LYS A 218 -7.65 -11.97 6.95
CA LYS A 218 -8.59 -11.93 8.06
C LYS A 218 -9.45 -10.67 7.92
N TYR A 219 -10.74 -10.77 8.22
CA TYR A 219 -11.65 -9.63 8.16
C TYR A 219 -12.23 -9.31 9.55
N LEU A 220 -12.28 -8.02 9.87
CA LEU A 220 -13.01 -7.47 10.99
C LEU A 220 -14.28 -6.81 10.44
N LEU A 221 -15.44 -7.26 10.88
CA LEU A 221 -16.73 -6.87 10.33
C LEU A 221 -17.60 -6.27 11.42
N TYR A 222 -18.19 -5.10 11.17
CA TYR A 222 -19.18 -4.48 12.05
C TYR A 222 -20.55 -4.42 11.39
N PHE A 223 -21.57 -4.87 12.11
CA PHE A 223 -22.95 -4.92 11.64
C PHE A 223 -23.88 -4.09 12.55
N GLU A 224 -24.80 -3.37 11.93
CA GLU A 224 -25.98 -2.82 12.58
C GLU A 224 -27.19 -3.68 12.21
N GLY A 225 -27.73 -4.46 13.17
CA GLY A 225 -28.62 -5.55 12.83
C GLY A 225 -27.95 -6.58 11.91
N GLU A 226 -28.53 -6.80 10.75
CA GLU A 226 -27.97 -7.69 9.72
C GLU A 226 -27.12 -6.96 8.67
N GLU A 227 -27.13 -5.62 8.68
CA GLU A 227 -26.42 -4.83 7.68
C GLU A 227 -24.94 -4.70 8.04
N LEU A 228 -24.04 -5.11 7.14
CA LEU A 228 -22.61 -4.85 7.24
C LEU A 228 -22.34 -3.36 6.96
N ILE A 229 -21.83 -2.64 7.96
CA ILE A 229 -21.59 -1.19 7.89
C ILE A 229 -20.11 -0.79 7.96
N GLY A 230 -19.22 -1.71 8.27
CA GLY A 230 -17.78 -1.43 8.30
C GLY A 230 -16.95 -2.70 8.29
N PHE A 231 -15.79 -2.63 7.63
CA PHE A 231 -14.82 -3.72 7.62
C PHE A 231 -13.37 -3.21 7.68
N ALA A 232 -12.48 -4.08 8.16
CA ALA A 232 -11.05 -3.98 7.92
C ALA A 232 -10.56 -5.32 7.37
N GLN A 233 -9.76 -5.27 6.31
CA GLN A 233 -9.02 -6.40 5.75
C GLN A 233 -7.61 -6.41 6.36
N LEU A 234 -7.23 -7.53 6.94
CA LEU A 234 -5.93 -7.73 7.57
C LEU A 234 -5.16 -8.81 6.80
N LEU A 235 -3.91 -8.50 6.47
CA LEU A 235 -2.95 -9.45 5.94
C LEU A 235 -1.88 -9.73 7.01
N SER A 236 -1.34 -10.93 7.03
CA SER A 236 -0.31 -11.29 8.00
C SER A 236 0.83 -12.08 7.37
N GLY A 237 2.04 -11.94 7.92
CA GLY A 237 3.23 -12.68 7.50
C GLY A 237 4.45 -12.21 8.28
N ASN A 238 5.39 -13.10 8.52
CA ASN A 238 6.67 -12.82 9.20
C ASN A 238 6.52 -11.99 10.50
N GLY A 239 5.54 -12.35 11.35
CA GLY A 239 5.29 -11.67 12.62
C GLY A 239 4.76 -10.24 12.51
N LYS A 240 4.29 -9.83 11.33
CA LYS A 240 3.65 -8.52 11.06
C LYS A 240 2.19 -8.71 10.70
N LEU A 241 1.36 -7.75 11.14
CA LEU A 241 -0.01 -7.57 10.69
C LEU A 241 -0.08 -6.31 9.84
N PHE A 242 -0.77 -6.37 8.72
CA PHE A 242 -1.02 -5.23 7.86
C PHE A 242 -2.52 -4.96 7.75
N VAL A 243 -2.96 -3.76 8.14
CA VAL A 243 -4.32 -3.28 7.94
C VAL A 243 -4.42 -2.76 6.51
N LYS A 244 -4.79 -3.65 5.59
CA LYS A 244 -4.67 -3.41 4.16
C LYS A 244 -5.71 -2.43 3.64
N TYR A 245 -6.97 -2.73 3.84
CA TYR A 245 -8.07 -1.84 3.44
C TYR A 245 -9.13 -1.76 4.53
N VAL A 246 -9.72 -0.57 4.62
CA VAL A 246 -10.85 -0.29 5.51
C VAL A 246 -11.96 0.29 4.68
N GLY A 247 -13.18 -0.20 4.89
CA GLY A 247 -14.38 0.37 4.30
C GLY A 247 -15.44 0.63 5.37
N MET A 248 -16.23 1.66 5.16
CA MET A 248 -17.28 1.99 6.10
C MET A 248 -18.42 2.77 5.44
N ASP A 249 -19.61 2.62 6.02
CA ASP A 249 -20.74 3.48 5.73
C ASP A 249 -20.54 4.83 6.43
N TYR A 250 -20.33 5.89 5.66
CA TYR A 250 -20.10 7.23 6.20
C TYR A 250 -21.30 7.82 6.92
N THR A 251 -22.53 7.39 6.62
CA THR A 251 -23.74 7.84 7.32
C THR A 251 -23.76 7.35 8.77
N LYS A 252 -23.18 6.18 9.02
CA LYS A 252 -23.09 5.49 10.32
C LYS A 252 -21.76 5.71 11.04
N SER A 253 -20.69 5.90 10.27
CA SER A 253 -19.30 5.93 10.76
C SER A 253 -19.07 6.96 11.86
N LYS A 254 -19.66 8.15 11.75
CA LYS A 254 -19.49 9.21 12.75
C LYS A 254 -20.13 8.86 14.09
N GLN A 255 -21.33 8.27 14.07
CA GLN A 255 -22.08 7.85 15.26
C GLN A 255 -21.31 6.77 16.03
N TYR A 256 -20.91 5.70 15.35
CA TYR A 256 -20.29 4.53 15.95
C TYR A 256 -18.76 4.60 16.01
N LYS A 257 -18.15 5.70 15.53
CA LYS A 257 -16.68 5.83 15.45
C LYS A 257 -16.03 4.65 14.72
N LEU A 258 -16.64 4.15 13.63
CA LEU A 258 -16.30 2.89 12.96
C LEU A 258 -14.82 2.80 12.59
N TYR A 259 -14.23 3.85 11.99
CA TYR A 259 -12.81 3.87 11.65
C TYR A 259 -11.92 3.59 12.86
N TYR A 260 -12.22 4.30 13.97
CA TYR A 260 -11.45 4.14 15.20
C TYR A 260 -11.62 2.74 15.80
N ALA A 261 -12.85 2.22 15.81
CA ALA A 261 -13.16 0.89 16.33
C ALA A 261 -12.41 -0.19 15.53
N LEU A 262 -12.43 -0.12 14.19
CA LEU A 262 -11.71 -1.06 13.31
C LEU A 262 -10.20 -1.03 13.55
N MET A 263 -9.60 0.17 13.65
CA MET A 263 -8.16 0.31 13.94
C MET A 263 -7.79 -0.24 15.33
N ILE A 264 -8.61 0.04 16.36
CA ILE A 264 -8.37 -0.46 17.72
C ILE A 264 -8.53 -1.99 17.76
N GLN A 265 -9.53 -2.55 17.08
CA GLN A 265 -9.68 -4.01 16.99
C GLN A 265 -8.53 -4.67 16.26
N SER A 266 -7.96 -4.02 15.23
CA SER A 266 -6.75 -4.51 14.57
C SER A 266 -5.56 -4.60 15.55
N VAL A 267 -5.44 -3.63 16.48
CA VAL A 267 -4.43 -3.70 17.56
C VAL A 267 -4.72 -4.86 18.51
N ASN A 268 -5.99 -5.07 18.91
CA ASN A 268 -6.37 -6.18 19.78
C ASN A 268 -6.06 -7.55 19.14
N VAL A 269 -6.35 -7.70 17.84
CA VAL A 269 -6.00 -8.90 17.06
C VAL A 269 -4.49 -9.10 17.06
N ALA A 270 -3.72 -8.05 16.79
CA ALA A 270 -2.26 -8.16 16.76
C ALA A 270 -1.66 -8.60 18.10
N ILE A 271 -2.19 -8.09 19.21
CA ILE A 271 -1.75 -8.49 20.58
C ILE A 271 -2.13 -9.94 20.86
N ARG A 272 -3.39 -10.31 20.62
CA ARG A 272 -3.92 -11.66 20.85
C ARG A 272 -3.14 -12.72 20.05
N ASP A 273 -2.93 -12.44 18.77
CA ASP A 273 -2.27 -13.36 17.82
C ASP A 273 -0.73 -13.22 17.83
N LYS A 274 -0.19 -12.45 18.80
CA LYS A 274 1.25 -12.27 19.09
C LYS A 274 2.07 -11.70 17.92
N PHE A 275 1.46 -10.88 17.08
CA PHE A 275 2.22 -10.09 16.12
C PHE A 275 3.08 -9.04 16.85
N LYS A 276 4.26 -8.76 16.29
CA LYS A 276 5.20 -7.78 16.86
C LYS A 276 5.01 -6.38 16.31
N LYS A 277 4.47 -6.28 15.11
CA LYS A 277 4.30 -5.01 14.39
C LYS A 277 2.96 -4.98 13.67
N ILE A 278 2.36 -3.78 13.64
CA ILE A 278 1.20 -3.47 12.81
C ILE A 278 1.60 -2.37 11.85
N ASP A 279 1.41 -2.61 10.58
CA ASP A 279 1.42 -1.61 9.53
C ASP A 279 -0.03 -1.15 9.29
N PHE A 280 -0.26 0.15 9.35
CA PHE A 280 -1.60 0.72 9.14
C PHE A 280 -1.77 1.32 7.73
N GLY A 281 -0.80 1.16 6.85
CA GLY A 281 -0.77 1.86 5.57
C GLY A 281 -0.64 3.38 5.70
N ILE A 282 -0.52 4.06 4.58
CA ILE A 282 -0.47 5.52 4.49
C ILE A 282 -1.82 6.17 4.86
N THR A 283 -1.88 7.50 4.94
CA THR A 283 -3.05 8.34 5.25
C THR A 283 -3.53 8.32 6.72
N THR A 284 -4.38 9.26 7.09
CA THR A 284 -5.00 9.39 8.43
C THR A 284 -3.99 9.30 9.59
N TYR A 285 -2.86 9.97 9.43
CA TYR A 285 -1.70 9.88 10.33
C TYR A 285 -1.98 10.27 11.77
N ALA A 286 -2.83 11.28 12.00
CA ALA A 286 -3.11 11.79 13.34
C ALA A 286 -3.59 10.69 14.30
N PHE A 287 -4.53 9.84 13.84
CA PHE A 287 -5.03 8.78 14.69
C PHE A 287 -4.04 7.62 14.85
N LYS A 288 -3.33 7.26 13.80
CA LYS A 288 -2.29 6.23 13.85
C LYS A 288 -1.15 6.62 14.80
N LYS A 289 -0.73 7.91 14.79
CA LYS A 289 0.18 8.47 15.81
C LYS A 289 -0.42 8.40 17.21
N HIS A 290 -1.72 8.66 17.36
CA HIS A 290 -2.42 8.55 18.65
C HIS A 290 -2.45 7.12 19.19
N LEU A 291 -2.46 6.10 18.32
CA LEU A 291 -2.24 4.71 18.68
C LEU A 291 -0.79 4.41 19.09
N GLY A 292 0.15 5.33 18.87
CA GLY A 292 1.58 5.16 19.20
C GLY A 292 2.44 4.72 18.02
N SER A 293 1.93 4.78 16.78
CA SER A 293 2.71 4.45 15.59
C SER A 293 3.86 5.42 15.39
N LYS A 294 5.00 4.88 14.96
CA LYS A 294 6.14 5.64 14.44
C LYS A 294 6.01 5.74 12.92
N LEU A 295 6.39 6.88 12.37
CA LEU A 295 6.42 7.10 10.93
C LEU A 295 7.76 6.64 10.38
N TYR A 296 7.73 5.71 9.45
CA TYR A 296 8.90 5.26 8.69
C TYR A 296 8.95 6.05 7.39
N CYS A 297 10.01 6.83 7.21
CA CYS A 297 10.22 7.61 6.00
C CYS A 297 10.45 6.69 4.81
N THR A 298 9.79 6.98 3.71
CA THR A 298 10.02 6.35 2.41
C THR A 298 10.46 7.39 1.40
N TYR A 299 11.05 6.92 0.32
CA TYR A 299 11.51 7.76 -0.79
C TYR A 299 11.08 7.14 -2.12
N ASN A 300 10.77 8.01 -3.06
CA ASN A 300 10.58 7.64 -4.44
C ASN A 300 11.77 8.15 -5.25
N PHE A 301 12.22 7.33 -6.21
CA PHE A 301 13.29 7.69 -7.12
C PHE A 301 12.77 7.57 -8.54
N TYR A 302 12.95 8.58 -9.37
CA TYR A 302 12.51 8.52 -10.74
C TYR A 302 13.58 8.99 -11.70
N ALA A 303 13.58 8.42 -12.91
CA ALA A 303 14.44 8.82 -13.99
C ALA A 303 13.74 8.68 -15.34
N HIS A 304 14.03 9.59 -16.26
CA HIS A 304 13.59 9.51 -17.64
C HIS A 304 14.77 9.13 -18.54
N LYS A 305 14.52 8.28 -19.55
CA LYS A 305 15.54 7.79 -20.49
C LYS A 305 16.28 8.92 -21.22
N ASN A 306 15.59 10.01 -21.57
CA ASN A 306 16.17 11.19 -22.16
C ASN A 306 16.60 12.15 -21.05
N SER A 307 17.89 12.49 -21.00
CA SER A 307 18.51 13.32 -19.95
C SER A 307 17.95 14.75 -19.91
N PHE A 308 17.58 15.33 -21.04
CA PHE A 308 16.97 16.66 -21.08
C PHE A 308 15.58 16.66 -20.47
N VAL A 309 14.75 15.65 -20.81
CA VAL A 309 13.43 15.48 -20.19
C VAL A 309 13.56 15.19 -18.71
N HIS A 310 14.54 14.37 -18.31
CA HIS A 310 14.84 14.11 -16.91
C HIS A 310 15.19 15.39 -16.14
N TRP A 311 16.04 16.24 -16.71
CA TRP A 311 16.41 17.52 -16.13
C TRP A 311 15.18 18.42 -15.90
N ILE A 312 14.28 18.52 -16.89
CA ILE A 312 13.00 19.25 -16.73
C ILE A 312 12.17 18.67 -15.60
N LEU A 313 11.93 17.35 -15.60
CA LEU A 313 11.15 16.68 -14.57
C LEU A 313 11.75 16.87 -13.16
N SER A 314 13.08 16.88 -13.06
CA SER A 314 13.78 17.10 -11.79
C SER A 314 13.56 18.51 -11.24
N GLY A 315 13.41 19.51 -12.12
CA GLY A 315 13.03 20.87 -11.73
C GLY A 315 11.64 20.96 -11.11
N PHE A 316 10.75 20.01 -11.42
CA PHE A 316 9.40 19.89 -10.85
C PHE A 316 9.29 18.87 -9.72
N ALA A 317 10.41 18.41 -9.17
CA ALA A 317 10.45 17.41 -8.09
C ALA A 317 9.57 17.76 -6.87
N PHE A 318 9.34 19.06 -6.62
CA PHE A 318 8.49 19.52 -5.52
C PHE A 318 7.03 19.10 -5.67
N LEU A 319 6.54 18.88 -6.90
CA LEU A 319 5.16 18.39 -7.16
C LEU A 319 4.95 16.94 -6.74
N PHE A 320 6.02 16.17 -6.58
CA PHE A 320 5.97 14.75 -6.18
C PHE A 320 6.14 14.54 -4.67
N LYS A 321 6.24 15.61 -3.91
CA LYS A 321 6.35 15.54 -2.45
C LYS A 321 4.95 15.41 -1.82
N PRO A 322 4.79 14.61 -0.75
CA PRO A 322 3.57 14.62 0.04
C PRO A 322 3.26 16.03 0.54
N SER A 323 2.00 16.43 0.49
CA SER A 323 1.60 17.73 1.04
C SER A 323 1.64 17.72 2.57
N GLU A 324 1.93 18.86 3.20
CA GLU A 324 1.88 18.98 4.67
C GLU A 324 0.48 18.69 5.23
N SER A 325 -0.56 18.96 4.45
CA SER A 325 -1.95 18.64 4.83
C SER A 325 -2.19 17.14 4.90
N THR A 326 -1.54 16.35 4.05
CA THR A 326 -1.62 14.89 4.07
C THR A 326 -1.01 14.30 5.34
N LEU A 327 0.01 14.94 5.91
CA LEU A 327 0.75 14.47 7.09
C LEU A 327 0.09 14.83 8.43
N ARG A 328 -0.96 15.64 8.42
CA ARG A 328 -1.77 16.01 9.60
C ARG A 328 -2.90 15.03 9.82
#